data_bd7b424fa00b4df62c4ca4510aa6bf5b
#
_entry.id   bd7b424fa00b4df62c4ca4510aa6bf5b
#
_cell.length_a   1.000
_cell.length_b   1.000
_cell.length_c   1.000
_cell.angle_alpha   90.00
_cell.angle_beta   90.00
_cell.angle_gamma   90.00
#
_symmetry.space_group_name_H-M   'P 1'
#
loop_
_entity.id
_entity.type
_entity.pdbx_description
1 polymer ?
#
loop_
_entity_poly.entity_id
_entity_poly.type
_entity_poly.pdbx_seq_one_letter_code
_entity_poly.pdbx_strand_id
1 'polypeptide(L)'
;MIEYRTFLNSDTPALAYLWNLQAPHPLRLRHSTIKLWDELPLGKLAFDPCGLWLAHIDDIVLGFAHASLVPTTSCGVIHQLVIAPATAPLWHVDSHLNDDLITLRATVADQLLDCCRDYLTERGATRLLAGGWPPLDPFYLGFAGGSQSYGLLAEDHEVRACFERGGFTEGGSRVVWQRSLAGFRPPVDRLQLQWKRTATLHSDWQAAPLASVSAAHQVATFASRERCQFELALKTQPSRAARIVAWDMQPLANEWGVRAMGLIDFQCDDEAWTDGLALYTLAEALRQFQQRGIDLVEIQTSKDDNRGTSLVRSLGFTEVATTSLLERPAA
;
A
#
# COMPACT_ATOMS: atom_id res chain seq x y z
N MET A 1 -9.45 -5.07 33.22
CA MET A 1 -8.91 -6.23 32.44
C MET A 1 -8.98 -5.85 30.97
N ILE A 2 -7.98 -6.22 30.14
CA ILE A 2 -8.05 -5.96 28.68
C ILE A 2 -9.01 -6.97 28.06
N GLU A 3 -9.95 -6.49 27.28
CA GLU A 3 -10.93 -7.27 26.54
C GLU A 3 -10.70 -7.14 25.03
N TYR A 4 -11.08 -8.17 24.27
CA TYR A 4 -10.91 -8.22 22.84
C TYR A 4 -12.25 -8.50 22.18
N ARG A 5 -12.64 -7.67 21.24
CA ARG A 5 -13.92 -7.82 20.50
C ARG A 5 -13.79 -7.34 19.06
N THR A 6 -14.76 -7.73 18.27
CA THR A 6 -14.89 -7.22 16.89
C THR A 6 -15.42 -5.80 16.86
N PHE A 7 -15.19 -5.15 15.74
CA PHE A 7 -15.56 -3.75 15.46
C PHE A 7 -17.06 -3.50 15.52
N LEU A 8 -17.41 -2.35 16.07
CA LEU A 8 -18.74 -1.74 16.02
C LEU A 8 -18.61 -0.36 15.33
N ASN A 9 -19.66 0.09 14.63
CA ASN A 9 -19.62 1.38 13.92
C ASN A 9 -19.31 2.59 14.85
N SER A 10 -19.63 2.47 16.14
CA SER A 10 -19.27 3.47 17.16
C SER A 10 -17.77 3.58 17.43
N ASP A 11 -16.94 2.63 16.95
CA ASP A 11 -15.50 2.61 17.23
C ASP A 11 -14.69 3.47 16.24
N THR A 12 -15.29 3.91 15.14
CA THR A 12 -14.58 4.70 14.12
C THR A 12 -13.79 5.90 14.68
N PRO A 13 -14.32 6.68 15.65
CA PRO A 13 -13.55 7.76 16.28
C PRO A 13 -12.29 7.27 17.01
N ALA A 14 -12.38 6.11 17.68
CA ALA A 14 -11.22 5.54 18.39
C ALA A 14 -10.16 5.01 17.42
N LEU A 15 -10.56 4.40 16.29
CA LEU A 15 -9.65 3.98 15.23
C LEU A 15 -8.89 5.18 14.65
N ALA A 16 -9.61 6.27 14.32
CA ALA A 16 -9.01 7.50 13.81
C ALA A 16 -8.05 8.13 14.83
N TYR A 17 -8.41 8.13 16.09
CA TYR A 17 -7.56 8.63 17.18
C TYR A 17 -6.28 7.81 17.32
N LEU A 18 -6.39 6.49 17.41
CA LEU A 18 -5.22 5.58 17.51
C LEU A 18 -4.28 5.71 16.31
N TRP A 19 -4.84 5.84 15.11
CA TRP A 19 -4.07 6.05 13.90
C TRP A 19 -3.26 7.35 13.97
N ASN A 20 -3.90 8.43 14.41
CA ASN A 20 -3.27 9.75 14.50
C ASN A 20 -2.21 9.85 15.62
N LEU A 21 -2.20 8.90 16.57
CA LEU A 21 -1.15 8.80 17.59
C LEU A 21 0.13 8.13 17.07
N GLN A 22 0.08 7.44 15.93
CA GLN A 22 1.25 6.74 15.39
C GLN A 22 2.36 7.72 14.99
N ALA A 23 3.60 7.25 15.05
CA ALA A 23 4.76 8.05 14.62
C ALA A 23 4.58 8.53 13.17
N PRO A 24 4.90 9.79 12.86
CA PRO A 24 4.83 10.31 11.51
C PRO A 24 5.74 9.53 10.55
N HIS A 25 5.18 9.15 9.40
CA HIS A 25 5.95 8.54 8.32
C HIS A 25 5.44 9.07 6.96
N PRO A 26 6.31 9.32 5.97
CA PRO A 26 5.89 9.87 4.66
C PRO A 26 4.83 9.03 3.92
N LEU A 27 4.85 7.71 4.10
CA LEU A 27 3.90 6.79 3.46
C LEU A 27 2.67 6.48 4.32
N ARG A 28 2.49 7.16 5.44
CA ARG A 28 1.34 7.00 6.34
C ARG A 28 0.60 8.32 6.49
N LEU A 29 -0.71 8.30 6.26
CA LEU A 29 -1.56 9.47 6.49
C LEU A 29 -1.49 9.88 7.97
N ARG A 30 -1.16 11.16 8.23
CA ARG A 30 -0.98 11.69 9.59
C ARG A 30 -2.30 12.10 10.25
N HIS A 31 -3.22 12.63 9.44
CA HIS A 31 -4.45 13.25 9.91
C HIS A 31 -5.65 12.53 9.31
N SER A 32 -5.92 11.33 9.84
CA SER A 32 -7.14 10.61 9.47
C SER A 32 -8.35 11.23 10.17
N THR A 33 -9.47 11.26 9.47
CA THR A 33 -10.77 11.68 9.99
C THR A 33 -11.76 10.53 9.96
N ILE A 34 -12.82 10.60 10.75
CA ILE A 34 -13.92 9.63 10.73
C ILE A 34 -14.42 9.45 9.30
N LYS A 35 -14.63 10.55 8.56
CA LYS A 35 -15.08 10.51 7.17
C LYS A 35 -14.13 9.71 6.27
N LEU A 36 -12.82 9.87 6.41
CA LEU A 36 -11.85 9.11 5.62
C LEU A 36 -11.87 7.62 5.98
N TRP A 37 -12.08 7.28 7.26
CA TRP A 37 -12.25 5.88 7.67
C TRP A 37 -13.50 5.27 7.04
N ASP A 38 -14.63 5.98 7.06
CA ASP A 38 -15.88 5.52 6.46
C ASP A 38 -15.78 5.39 4.92
N GLU A 39 -15.03 6.26 4.25
CA GLU A 39 -14.87 6.24 2.79
C GLU A 39 -13.84 5.21 2.31
N LEU A 40 -12.79 4.95 3.08
CA LEU A 40 -11.66 4.13 2.62
C LEU A 40 -11.66 2.75 3.28
N PRO A 41 -11.17 2.53 4.52
CA PRO A 41 -11.13 1.17 5.05
C PRO A 41 -12.51 0.55 5.23
N LEU A 42 -13.44 1.27 5.89
CA LEU A 42 -14.73 0.72 6.30
C LEU A 42 -15.78 0.72 5.17
N GLY A 43 -15.70 1.66 4.23
CA GLY A 43 -16.63 1.79 3.10
C GLY A 43 -16.38 0.81 1.94
N LYS A 44 -15.39 -0.07 2.04
CA LYS A 44 -15.11 -1.05 0.97
C LYS A 44 -16.10 -2.19 0.99
N LEU A 45 -16.56 -2.62 -0.20
CA LEU A 45 -17.49 -3.76 -0.35
C LEU A 45 -16.98 -5.07 0.27
N ALA A 46 -15.66 -5.23 0.35
CA ALA A 46 -15.03 -6.40 0.92
C ALA A 46 -14.80 -6.28 2.45
N PHE A 47 -15.20 -5.16 3.08
CA PHE A 47 -15.04 -4.97 4.50
C PHE A 47 -15.97 -5.92 5.28
N ASP A 48 -15.37 -6.71 6.17
CA ASP A 48 -16.07 -7.57 7.14
C ASP A 48 -15.78 -7.05 8.55
N PRO A 49 -16.76 -6.52 9.28
CA PRO A 49 -16.55 -6.03 10.64
C PRO A 49 -16.04 -7.11 11.60
N CYS A 50 -16.31 -8.40 11.33
CA CYS A 50 -15.77 -9.51 12.11
C CYS A 50 -14.26 -9.72 11.92
N GLY A 51 -13.67 -9.14 10.87
CA GLY A 51 -12.22 -9.18 10.61
C GLY A 51 -11.46 -8.02 11.26
N LEU A 52 -12.14 -7.04 11.84
CA LEU A 52 -11.51 -5.91 12.53
C LEU A 52 -11.68 -6.08 14.05
N TRP A 53 -10.58 -6.36 14.73
CA TRP A 53 -10.50 -6.64 16.16
C TRP A 53 -9.95 -5.46 16.94
N LEU A 54 -10.52 -5.19 18.11
CA LEU A 54 -10.10 -4.13 19.02
C LEU A 54 -9.72 -4.72 20.37
N ALA A 55 -8.64 -4.18 20.95
CA ALA A 55 -8.27 -4.39 22.36
C ALA A 55 -8.69 -3.15 23.15
N HIS A 56 -9.45 -3.31 24.22
CA HIS A 56 -9.94 -2.18 25.02
C HIS A 56 -9.97 -2.48 26.51
N ILE A 57 -9.96 -1.41 27.31
CA ILE A 57 -10.28 -1.41 28.73
C ILE A 57 -11.42 -0.42 28.90
N ASP A 58 -12.55 -0.90 29.41
CA ASP A 58 -13.78 -0.12 29.46
C ASP A 58 -14.09 0.49 28.08
N ASP A 59 -14.22 1.81 27.97
CA ASP A 59 -14.47 2.52 26.71
C ASP A 59 -13.20 2.95 25.97
N ILE A 60 -12.01 2.60 26.48
CA ILE A 60 -10.73 3.05 25.91
C ILE A 60 -10.13 1.97 25.03
N VAL A 61 -10.00 2.26 23.74
CA VAL A 61 -9.35 1.36 22.77
C VAL A 61 -7.84 1.57 22.81
N LEU A 62 -7.10 0.48 23.05
CA LEU A 62 -5.64 0.43 23.18
C LEU A 62 -4.94 0.02 21.89
N GLY A 63 -5.66 -0.68 21.02
CA GLY A 63 -5.14 -1.14 19.73
C GLY A 63 -6.22 -1.80 18.89
N PHE A 64 -5.91 -1.99 17.63
CA PHE A 64 -6.74 -2.75 16.69
C PHE A 64 -5.90 -3.54 15.69
N ALA A 65 -6.48 -4.62 15.16
CA ALA A 65 -5.94 -5.34 14.02
C ALA A 65 -7.05 -5.62 13.00
N HIS A 66 -6.74 -5.48 11.71
CA HIS A 66 -7.70 -5.71 10.63
C HIS A 66 -7.20 -6.80 9.69
N ALA A 67 -8.02 -7.80 9.49
CA ALA A 67 -7.75 -8.93 8.60
C ALA A 67 -8.91 -9.20 7.65
N SER A 68 -8.62 -9.73 6.46
CA SER A 68 -9.63 -10.23 5.54
C SER A 68 -9.14 -11.41 4.74
N LEU A 69 -10.07 -12.27 4.32
CA LEU A 69 -9.79 -13.31 3.33
C LEU A 69 -9.82 -12.70 1.93
N VAL A 70 -8.80 -12.97 1.12
CA VAL A 70 -8.78 -12.50 -0.26
C VAL A 70 -9.75 -13.35 -1.09
N PRO A 71 -10.76 -12.75 -1.74
CA PRO A 71 -11.71 -13.49 -2.54
C PRO A 71 -11.04 -14.37 -3.61
N THR A 72 -11.60 -15.56 -3.86
CA THR A 72 -11.12 -16.53 -4.86
C THR A 72 -9.73 -17.14 -4.58
N THR A 73 -9.15 -16.87 -3.42
CA THR A 73 -7.88 -17.46 -2.99
C THR A 73 -8.04 -18.05 -1.59
N SER A 74 -7.08 -18.84 -1.15
CA SER A 74 -6.97 -19.29 0.24
C SER A 74 -6.00 -18.44 1.06
N CYS A 75 -5.76 -17.18 0.64
CA CYS A 75 -4.88 -16.25 1.34
C CYS A 75 -5.69 -15.38 2.31
N GLY A 76 -5.27 -15.34 3.58
CA GLY A 76 -5.70 -14.34 4.53
C GLY A 76 -4.67 -13.21 4.61
N VAL A 77 -5.11 -11.97 4.68
CA VAL A 77 -4.23 -10.80 4.83
C VAL A 77 -4.55 -10.10 6.15
N ILE A 78 -3.55 -9.89 6.99
CA ILE A 78 -3.61 -9.01 8.14
C ILE A 78 -3.08 -7.64 7.69
N HIS A 79 -4.00 -6.75 7.36
CA HIS A 79 -3.73 -5.48 6.70
C HIS A 79 -3.01 -4.49 7.60
N GLN A 80 -3.48 -4.39 8.84
CA GLN A 80 -2.93 -3.47 9.84
C GLN A 80 -2.95 -4.11 11.22
N LEU A 81 -1.92 -3.78 12.00
CA LEU A 81 -1.83 -4.00 13.44
C LEU A 81 -1.35 -2.68 14.05
N VAL A 82 -2.20 -2.03 14.81
CA VAL A 82 -1.96 -0.71 15.38
C VAL A 82 -2.14 -0.78 16.89
N ILE A 83 -1.10 -0.42 17.62
CA ILE A 83 -1.09 -0.38 19.09
C ILE A 83 -0.82 1.05 19.53
N ALA A 84 -1.51 1.54 20.54
CA ALA A 84 -1.25 2.87 21.10
C ALA A 84 0.25 3.01 21.44
N PRO A 85 0.93 4.12 21.06
CA PRO A 85 2.32 4.36 21.42
C PRO A 85 2.50 4.32 22.95
N ALA A 86 3.67 3.93 23.43
CA ALA A 86 3.95 3.87 24.86
C ALA A 86 3.78 5.25 25.57
N THR A 87 3.94 6.33 24.82
CA THR A 87 3.75 7.71 25.29
C THR A 87 2.29 8.16 25.32
N ALA A 88 1.37 7.34 24.80
CA ALA A 88 -0.05 7.70 24.77
C ALA A 88 -0.66 7.70 26.19
N PRO A 89 -1.49 8.70 26.52
CA PRO A 89 -2.15 8.76 27.82
C PRO A 89 -3.15 7.61 28.07
N LEU A 90 -3.48 6.86 27.04
CA LEU A 90 -4.39 5.72 27.10
C LEU A 90 -3.94 4.61 28.04
N TRP A 91 -2.63 4.50 28.32
CA TRP A 91 -2.05 3.49 29.20
C TRP A 91 -2.15 3.84 30.71
N HIS A 92 -2.52 5.07 31.04
CA HIS A 92 -2.57 5.56 32.42
C HIS A 92 -3.92 5.36 33.13
N VAL A 93 -4.83 4.63 32.52
CA VAL A 93 -6.20 4.40 33.03
C VAL A 93 -6.19 3.53 34.28
N ASP A 94 -5.19 2.66 34.42
CA ASP A 94 -5.02 1.82 35.61
C ASP A 94 -3.56 1.90 36.08
N SER A 95 -3.36 2.35 37.32
CA SER A 95 -2.02 2.50 37.92
C SER A 95 -1.22 1.19 38.00
N HIS A 96 -1.91 0.04 37.93
CA HIS A 96 -1.29 -1.28 37.96
C HIS A 96 -0.70 -1.71 36.59
N LEU A 97 -1.00 -1.00 35.51
CA LEU A 97 -0.51 -1.31 34.17
C LEU A 97 0.89 -0.71 33.88
N ASN A 98 1.41 0.12 34.78
CA ASN A 98 2.64 0.88 34.54
C ASN A 98 3.96 0.13 34.77
N ASP A 99 3.94 -1.00 35.48
CA ASP A 99 5.20 -1.66 35.91
C ASP A 99 5.93 -2.38 34.76
N ASP A 100 5.23 -2.76 33.68
CA ASP A 100 5.86 -3.31 32.47
C ASP A 100 5.05 -3.01 31.21
N LEU A 101 5.00 -1.74 30.82
CA LEU A 101 4.25 -1.27 29.67
C LEU A 101 4.73 -1.92 28.34
N ILE A 102 6.02 -2.25 28.23
CA ILE A 102 6.57 -2.87 27.01
C ILE A 102 5.98 -4.26 26.85
N THR A 103 6.00 -5.08 27.91
CA THR A 103 5.41 -6.43 27.90
C THR A 103 3.90 -6.37 27.69
N LEU A 104 3.21 -5.41 28.32
CA LEU A 104 1.77 -5.25 28.16
C LEU A 104 1.40 -4.94 26.68
N ARG A 105 2.09 -4.00 26.06
CA ARG A 105 1.87 -3.66 24.65
C ARG A 105 2.16 -4.84 23.72
N ALA A 106 3.22 -5.58 23.98
CA ALA A 106 3.53 -6.80 23.23
C ALA A 106 2.42 -7.85 23.39
N THR A 107 1.91 -8.04 24.60
CA THR A 107 0.78 -8.97 24.88
C THR A 107 -0.49 -8.56 24.14
N VAL A 108 -0.81 -7.25 24.12
CA VAL A 108 -1.96 -6.72 23.36
C VAL A 108 -1.80 -6.98 21.87
N ALA A 109 -0.60 -6.74 21.33
CA ALA A 109 -0.30 -6.97 19.92
C ALA A 109 -0.42 -8.45 19.54
N ASP A 110 0.19 -9.34 20.34
CA ASP A 110 0.20 -10.78 20.12
C ASP A 110 -1.25 -11.33 20.16
N GLN A 111 -2.07 -10.90 21.13
CA GLN A 111 -3.46 -11.34 21.24
C GLN A 111 -4.35 -10.83 20.09
N LEU A 112 -4.17 -9.58 19.63
CA LEU A 112 -4.85 -9.07 18.44
C LEU A 112 -4.46 -9.86 17.19
N LEU A 113 -3.18 -10.23 17.08
CA LEU A 113 -2.69 -11.08 15.98
C LEU A 113 -3.32 -12.47 16.03
N ASP A 114 -3.47 -13.06 17.22
CA ASP A 114 -4.13 -14.35 17.42
C ASP A 114 -5.60 -14.29 17.00
N CYS A 115 -6.34 -13.26 17.42
CA CYS A 115 -7.73 -13.05 16.99
C CYS A 115 -7.86 -12.98 15.46
N CYS A 116 -6.95 -12.26 14.78
CA CYS A 116 -6.95 -12.19 13.33
C CYS A 116 -6.63 -13.54 12.69
N ARG A 117 -5.69 -14.31 13.25
CA ARG A 117 -5.34 -15.64 12.79
C ARG A 117 -6.52 -16.61 12.87
N ASP A 118 -7.18 -16.65 14.02
CA ASP A 118 -8.32 -17.52 14.27
C ASP A 118 -9.45 -17.18 13.28
N TYR A 119 -9.80 -15.90 13.16
CA TYR A 119 -10.77 -15.40 12.18
C TYR A 119 -10.46 -15.86 10.75
N LEU A 120 -9.20 -15.75 10.30
CA LEU A 120 -8.80 -16.15 8.96
C LEU A 120 -8.79 -17.66 8.76
N THR A 121 -8.32 -18.42 9.77
CA THR A 121 -8.28 -19.88 9.74
C THR A 121 -9.68 -20.48 9.69
N GLU A 122 -10.62 -19.97 10.50
CA GLU A 122 -12.03 -20.37 10.48
C GLU A 122 -12.68 -20.14 9.13
N ARG A 123 -12.22 -19.15 8.35
CA ARG A 123 -12.68 -18.88 6.99
C ARG A 123 -11.92 -19.63 5.89
N GLY A 124 -11.05 -20.55 6.26
CA GLY A 124 -10.35 -21.44 5.33
C GLY A 124 -9.09 -20.85 4.71
N ALA A 125 -8.47 -19.85 5.32
CA ALA A 125 -7.15 -19.41 4.90
C ALA A 125 -6.12 -20.52 5.10
N THR A 126 -5.31 -20.78 4.09
CA THR A 126 -4.18 -21.73 4.15
C THR A 126 -2.82 -21.05 4.18
N ARG A 127 -2.79 -19.76 3.87
CA ARG A 127 -1.61 -18.88 3.90
C ARG A 127 -2.00 -17.54 4.48
N LEU A 128 -1.19 -17.01 5.39
CA LEU A 128 -1.37 -15.71 6.00
C LEU A 128 -0.28 -14.75 5.53
N LEU A 129 -0.69 -13.53 5.20
CA LEU A 129 0.16 -12.45 4.73
C LEU A 129 0.02 -11.27 5.70
N ALA A 130 1.12 -10.57 5.99
CA ALA A 130 1.13 -9.46 6.93
C ALA A 130 1.43 -8.13 6.24
N GLY A 131 0.72 -7.09 6.68
CA GLY A 131 1.02 -5.70 6.36
C GLY A 131 0.63 -5.26 4.96
N GLY A 132 -0.54 -5.61 4.46
CA GLY A 132 -1.03 -5.06 3.20
C GLY A 132 -0.24 -5.50 1.97
N TRP A 133 -0.37 -6.74 1.58
CA TRP A 133 0.36 -7.33 0.45
C TRP A 133 -0.18 -6.85 -0.91
N PRO A 134 0.61 -6.19 -1.78
CA PRO A 134 0.15 -5.82 -3.11
C PRO A 134 -0.03 -7.05 -4.02
N PRO A 135 -1.09 -7.10 -4.83
CA PRO A 135 -2.22 -6.17 -4.98
C PRO A 135 -3.42 -6.53 -4.09
N LEU A 136 -3.20 -7.26 -2.99
CA LEU A 136 -4.24 -7.96 -2.23
C LEU A 136 -4.86 -7.11 -1.10
N ASP A 137 -4.40 -5.86 -0.90
CA ASP A 137 -4.94 -4.96 0.11
C ASP A 137 -5.78 -3.85 -0.53
N PRO A 138 -7.11 -3.94 -0.48
CA PRO A 138 -7.99 -2.90 -0.98
C PRO A 138 -8.28 -1.77 0.03
N PHE A 139 -7.93 -1.92 1.32
CA PHE A 139 -8.48 -1.10 2.40
C PHE A 139 -7.68 0.16 2.69
N TYR A 140 -6.35 0.03 2.82
CA TYR A 140 -5.51 1.11 3.37
C TYR A 140 -4.75 1.91 2.32
N LEU A 141 -5.01 1.70 1.04
CA LEU A 141 -4.36 2.46 -0.02
C LEU A 141 -4.70 3.96 0.09
N GLY A 142 -3.68 4.80 0.26
CA GLY A 142 -3.83 6.22 0.58
C GLY A 142 -3.87 6.53 2.08
N PHE A 143 -3.96 5.50 2.95
CA PHE A 143 -3.76 5.59 4.40
C PHE A 143 -2.38 5.11 4.80
N ALA A 144 -2.07 3.86 4.39
CA ALA A 144 -0.78 3.21 4.56
C ALA A 144 -0.36 2.66 3.19
N GLY A 145 0.56 3.35 2.55
CA GLY A 145 0.96 3.10 1.17
C GLY A 145 0.44 4.14 0.21
N GLY A 146 1.31 4.51 -0.69
CA GLY A 146 1.07 5.48 -1.75
C GLY A 146 0.60 4.81 -3.04
N SER A 147 1.54 4.50 -3.94
CA SER A 147 1.21 3.88 -5.25
C SER A 147 0.59 2.49 -5.13
N GLN A 148 1.05 1.71 -4.15
CA GLN A 148 0.54 0.38 -3.80
C GLN A 148 0.62 0.19 -2.29
N SER A 149 -0.06 -0.83 -1.76
CA SER A 149 0.21 -1.33 -0.41
C SER A 149 1.68 -1.77 -0.33
N TYR A 150 2.32 -1.61 0.82
CA TYR A 150 3.77 -1.80 0.91
C TYR A 150 4.21 -2.90 1.90
N GLY A 151 3.28 -3.58 2.56
CA GLY A 151 3.65 -4.52 3.62
C GLY A 151 3.95 -3.80 4.93
N LEU A 152 5.03 -4.18 5.60
CA LEU A 152 5.49 -3.54 6.83
C LEU A 152 6.67 -2.60 6.53
N LEU A 153 6.64 -1.40 7.07
CA LEU A 153 7.78 -0.49 7.00
C LEU A 153 8.98 -1.07 7.77
N ALA A 154 10.18 -0.87 7.25
CA ALA A 154 11.39 -1.38 7.89
C ALA A 154 11.59 -0.79 9.30
N GLU A 155 11.08 0.42 9.53
CA GLU A 155 11.14 1.14 10.79
C GLU A 155 10.10 0.69 11.83
N ASP A 156 9.06 -0.05 11.44
CA ASP A 156 8.01 -0.54 12.34
C ASP A 156 8.49 -1.81 13.10
N HIS A 157 9.61 -1.68 13.83
CA HIS A 157 10.27 -2.81 14.50
C HIS A 157 9.39 -3.56 15.50
N GLU A 158 8.52 -2.85 16.25
CA GLU A 158 7.61 -3.49 17.23
C GLU A 158 6.56 -4.35 16.54
N VAL A 159 5.94 -3.82 15.49
CA VAL A 159 4.94 -4.54 14.69
C VAL A 159 5.59 -5.75 14.00
N ARG A 160 6.76 -5.56 13.40
CA ARG A 160 7.52 -6.63 12.79
C ARG A 160 7.85 -7.75 13.79
N ALA A 161 8.37 -7.39 14.98
CA ALA A 161 8.70 -8.36 16.02
C ALA A 161 7.46 -9.15 16.50
N CYS A 162 6.27 -8.54 16.53
CA CYS A 162 5.02 -9.23 16.83
C CYS A 162 4.72 -10.30 15.76
N PHE A 163 4.78 -9.96 14.47
CA PHE A 163 4.57 -10.93 13.41
C PHE A 163 5.62 -12.06 13.42
N GLU A 164 6.90 -11.74 13.67
CA GLU A 164 7.97 -12.75 13.77
C GLU A 164 7.74 -13.71 14.95
N ARG A 165 7.31 -13.21 16.13
CA ARG A 165 6.87 -14.07 17.26
C ARG A 165 5.67 -14.93 16.87
N GLY A 166 4.74 -14.37 16.08
CA GLY A 166 3.60 -15.08 15.50
C GLY A 166 3.98 -16.12 14.44
N GLY A 167 5.27 -16.33 14.15
CA GLY A 167 5.77 -17.33 13.20
C GLY A 167 5.75 -16.89 11.74
N PHE A 168 5.60 -15.58 11.46
CA PHE A 168 5.75 -15.06 10.12
C PHE A 168 7.22 -14.94 9.75
N THR A 169 7.53 -15.22 8.49
CA THR A 169 8.87 -15.10 7.90
C THR A 169 8.85 -14.17 6.69
N GLU A 170 9.99 -13.65 6.30
CA GLU A 170 10.09 -12.76 5.16
C GLU A 170 9.82 -13.50 3.85
N GLY A 171 8.76 -13.10 3.14
CA GLY A 171 8.37 -13.60 1.82
C GLY A 171 8.80 -12.68 0.68
N GLY A 172 9.39 -11.54 0.99
CA GLY A 172 9.91 -10.58 0.03
C GLY A 172 10.07 -9.19 0.60
N SER A 173 10.74 -8.33 -0.14
CA SER A 173 10.89 -6.91 0.22
C SER A 173 10.68 -6.02 -1.00
N ARG A 174 10.25 -4.77 -0.74
CA ARG A 174 9.98 -3.79 -1.77
C ARG A 174 10.70 -2.49 -1.45
N VAL A 175 10.95 -1.73 -2.49
CA VAL A 175 11.50 -0.38 -2.39
C VAL A 175 10.47 0.59 -2.97
N VAL A 176 10.16 1.63 -2.23
CA VAL A 176 9.28 2.71 -2.64
C VAL A 176 10.14 3.84 -3.19
N TRP A 177 9.86 4.26 -4.40
CA TRP A 177 10.59 5.27 -5.13
C TRP A 177 9.70 6.46 -5.40
N GLN A 178 10.20 7.67 -5.21
CA GLN A 178 9.49 8.89 -5.58
C GLN A 178 10.33 9.76 -6.50
N ARG A 179 9.66 10.48 -7.41
CA ARG A 179 10.25 11.45 -8.31
C ARG A 179 9.43 12.73 -8.35
N SER A 180 10.05 13.85 -7.94
CA SER A 180 9.49 15.17 -8.23
C SER A 180 9.59 15.45 -9.74
N LEU A 181 8.50 15.93 -10.30
CA LEU A 181 8.46 16.33 -11.72
C LEU A 181 8.83 17.79 -11.96
N ALA A 182 9.13 18.55 -10.90
CA ALA A 182 9.67 19.90 -11.04
C ALA A 182 10.97 19.86 -11.85
N GLY A 183 10.95 20.53 -13.00
CA GLY A 183 12.10 20.55 -13.93
C GLY A 183 12.45 19.21 -14.58
N PHE A 184 11.57 18.20 -14.50
CA PHE A 184 11.81 16.93 -15.18
C PHE A 184 11.99 17.11 -16.70
N ARG A 185 13.02 16.49 -17.23
CA ARG A 185 13.28 16.41 -18.66
C ARG A 185 13.54 14.95 -19.02
N PRO A 186 12.80 14.40 -20.00
CA PRO A 186 13.09 13.05 -20.50
C PRO A 186 14.55 12.94 -20.97
N PRO A 187 15.18 11.79 -20.79
CA PRO A 187 16.49 11.52 -21.39
C PRO A 187 16.45 11.74 -22.89
N VAL A 188 17.54 12.29 -23.45
CA VAL A 188 17.68 12.53 -24.91
C VAL A 188 18.93 11.81 -25.40
N ASP A 189 18.75 10.67 -26.02
CA ASP A 189 19.78 9.92 -26.73
C ASP A 189 19.26 9.44 -28.08
N ARG A 190 20.10 8.73 -28.82
CA ARG A 190 19.76 8.25 -30.18
C ARG A 190 18.57 7.29 -30.15
N LEU A 191 18.47 6.39 -29.15
CA LEU A 191 17.38 5.43 -29.01
C LEU A 191 16.07 6.14 -28.66
N GLN A 192 16.08 7.09 -27.73
CA GLN A 192 14.90 7.87 -27.37
C GLN A 192 14.36 8.68 -28.58
N LEU A 193 15.24 9.26 -29.39
CA LEU A 193 14.85 9.96 -30.62
C LEU A 193 14.27 8.99 -31.67
N GLN A 194 14.77 7.77 -31.75
CA GLN A 194 14.23 6.72 -32.62
C GLN A 194 12.82 6.35 -32.18
N TRP A 195 12.61 6.03 -30.89
CA TRP A 195 11.30 5.65 -30.34
C TRP A 195 10.28 6.78 -30.51
N LYS A 196 10.66 8.02 -30.31
CA LYS A 196 9.78 9.18 -30.57
C LYS A 196 9.26 9.22 -32.01
N ARG A 197 10.03 8.70 -32.99
CA ARG A 197 9.60 8.65 -34.40
C ARG A 197 8.75 7.42 -34.74
N THR A 198 9.02 6.27 -34.08
CA THR A 198 8.48 4.96 -34.44
C THR A 198 7.42 4.44 -33.50
N ALA A 199 7.25 5.04 -32.32
CA ALA A 199 6.25 4.68 -31.33
C ALA A 199 5.29 5.84 -31.06
N THR A 200 4.10 5.51 -30.55
CA THR A 200 3.10 6.48 -30.09
C THR A 200 2.60 6.01 -28.72
N LEU A 201 2.65 6.91 -27.74
CA LEU A 201 2.08 6.68 -26.42
C LEU A 201 0.66 7.27 -26.38
N HIS A 202 -0.33 6.43 -26.28
CA HIS A 202 -1.72 6.80 -26.07
C HIS A 202 -2.00 6.88 -24.59
N SER A 203 -2.71 7.91 -24.13
CA SER A 203 -3.13 8.05 -22.74
C SER A 203 -4.65 8.07 -22.65
N ASP A 204 -5.19 7.22 -21.78
CA ASP A 204 -6.59 7.21 -21.38
C ASP A 204 -6.67 7.60 -19.91
N TRP A 205 -7.42 8.67 -19.62
CA TRP A 205 -7.63 9.21 -18.27
C TRP A 205 -8.97 8.77 -17.67
N GLN A 206 -9.63 7.84 -18.30
CA GLN A 206 -10.80 7.16 -17.76
C GLN A 206 -10.36 5.88 -17.05
N ALA A 207 -11.19 5.41 -16.13
CA ALA A 207 -10.86 4.24 -15.31
C ALA A 207 -10.65 2.97 -16.14
N ALA A 208 -9.40 2.65 -16.45
CA ALA A 208 -9.03 1.43 -17.16
C ALA A 208 -8.98 0.23 -16.20
N PRO A 209 -9.42 -0.97 -16.60
CA PRO A 209 -9.27 -2.18 -15.81
C PRO A 209 -7.79 -2.58 -15.71
N LEU A 210 -7.37 -3.08 -14.54
CA LEU A 210 -6.04 -3.67 -14.33
C LEU A 210 -6.02 -5.08 -14.94
N ALA A 211 -5.01 -5.39 -15.74
CA ALA A 211 -4.93 -6.69 -16.42
C ALA A 211 -4.62 -7.86 -15.47
N SER A 212 -3.91 -7.56 -14.36
CA SER A 212 -3.37 -8.56 -13.42
C SER A 212 -4.19 -8.82 -12.17
N VAL A 213 -5.27 -8.06 -11.94
CA VAL A 213 -6.09 -8.15 -10.71
C VAL A 213 -7.53 -8.54 -11.08
N SER A 214 -8.17 -9.39 -10.28
CA SER A 214 -9.58 -9.73 -10.49
C SER A 214 -10.48 -8.50 -10.49
N ALA A 215 -11.56 -8.52 -11.27
CA ALA A 215 -12.50 -7.39 -11.36
C ALA A 215 -13.03 -6.96 -9.98
N ALA A 216 -13.28 -7.91 -9.07
CA ALA A 216 -13.73 -7.62 -7.70
C ALA A 216 -12.69 -6.85 -6.90
N HIS A 217 -11.40 -7.22 -7.00
CA HIS A 217 -10.30 -6.51 -6.35
C HIS A 217 -10.13 -5.09 -6.90
N GLN A 218 -10.24 -4.94 -8.22
CA GLN A 218 -10.17 -3.63 -8.86
C GLN A 218 -11.27 -2.68 -8.37
N VAL A 219 -12.51 -3.19 -8.31
CA VAL A 219 -13.64 -2.43 -7.77
C VAL A 219 -13.39 -2.08 -6.31
N ALA A 220 -12.97 -3.04 -5.48
CA ALA A 220 -12.71 -2.80 -4.06
C ALA A 220 -11.58 -1.77 -3.84
N THR A 221 -10.47 -1.88 -4.59
CA THR A 221 -9.29 -1.03 -4.37
C THR A 221 -9.46 0.39 -4.92
N PHE A 222 -10.05 0.53 -6.12
CA PHE A 222 -10.01 1.79 -6.87
C PHE A 222 -11.38 2.38 -7.20
N ALA A 223 -12.48 1.86 -6.65
CA ALA A 223 -13.84 2.27 -7.02
C ALA A 223 -14.09 3.78 -6.97
N SER A 224 -13.40 4.49 -6.07
CA SER A 224 -13.54 5.94 -5.85
C SER A 224 -12.34 6.76 -6.32
N ARG A 225 -11.41 6.20 -7.12
CA ARG A 225 -10.16 6.87 -7.49
C ARG A 225 -10.06 7.08 -8.98
N GLU A 226 -9.58 8.27 -9.38
CA GLU A 226 -9.22 8.54 -10.76
C GLU A 226 -7.99 7.70 -11.15
N ARG A 227 -8.09 7.07 -12.30
CA ARG A 227 -7.02 6.25 -12.88
C ARG A 227 -6.71 6.71 -14.29
N CYS A 228 -5.47 6.53 -14.69
CA CYS A 228 -5.07 6.71 -16.07
C CYS A 228 -4.27 5.51 -16.55
N GLN A 229 -4.34 5.25 -17.85
CA GLN A 229 -3.60 4.22 -18.53
C GLN A 229 -2.82 4.84 -19.68
N PHE A 230 -1.57 4.39 -19.83
CA PHE A 230 -0.77 4.66 -21.00
C PHE A 230 -0.51 3.35 -21.73
N GLU A 231 -0.68 3.37 -23.05
CA GLU A 231 -0.37 2.26 -23.94
C GLU A 231 0.58 2.73 -25.03
N LEU A 232 1.70 2.07 -25.13
CA LEU A 232 2.66 2.30 -26.19
C LEU A 232 2.41 1.33 -27.33
N ALA A 233 2.19 1.85 -28.52
CA ALA A 233 2.09 1.10 -29.77
C ALA A 233 3.20 1.48 -30.72
N LEU A 234 3.79 0.48 -31.38
CA LEU A 234 4.75 0.70 -32.47
C LEU A 234 3.99 0.98 -33.76
N LYS A 235 4.44 1.96 -34.56
CA LYS A 235 3.81 2.30 -35.83
C LYS A 235 3.88 1.18 -36.88
N THR A 236 4.89 0.32 -36.77
CA THR A 236 5.10 -0.84 -37.63
C THR A 236 4.40 -2.11 -37.20
N GLN A 237 4.08 -2.18 -35.89
CA GLN A 237 3.37 -3.30 -35.27
C GLN A 237 2.35 -2.71 -34.30
N PRO A 238 1.06 -2.67 -34.62
CA PRO A 238 0.05 -2.08 -33.75
C PRO A 238 -0.23 -2.91 -32.49
N SER A 239 0.52 -3.99 -32.26
CA SER A 239 0.50 -4.68 -30.98
C SER A 239 1.01 -3.77 -29.87
N ARG A 240 0.38 -3.85 -28.70
CA ARG A 240 0.79 -3.10 -27.51
C ARG A 240 2.14 -3.61 -27.02
N ALA A 241 3.16 -2.75 -27.05
CA ALA A 241 4.52 -3.09 -26.63
C ALA A 241 4.79 -2.77 -25.15
N ALA A 242 4.06 -1.82 -24.57
CA ALA A 242 4.15 -1.51 -23.14
C ALA A 242 2.85 -0.88 -22.62
N ARG A 243 2.61 -1.03 -21.32
CA ARG A 243 1.45 -0.48 -20.62
C ARG A 243 1.86 0.04 -19.25
N ILE A 244 1.35 1.23 -18.89
CA ILE A 244 1.45 1.79 -17.54
C ILE A 244 0.02 2.05 -17.05
N VAL A 245 -0.24 1.71 -15.79
CA VAL A 245 -1.46 2.13 -15.09
C VAL A 245 -1.07 2.91 -13.85
N ALA A 246 -1.68 4.06 -13.68
CA ALA A 246 -1.47 4.93 -12.51
C ALA A 246 -2.79 5.46 -11.95
N TRP A 247 -2.77 5.93 -10.71
CA TRP A 247 -3.91 6.48 -10.02
C TRP A 247 -3.54 7.74 -9.22
N ASP A 248 -4.53 8.59 -8.96
CA ASP A 248 -4.38 9.78 -8.10
C ASP A 248 -4.28 9.35 -6.63
N MET A 249 -3.14 9.65 -6.01
CA MET A 249 -2.77 9.15 -4.68
C MET A 249 -3.41 9.92 -3.52
N GLN A 250 -4.59 10.50 -3.71
CA GLN A 250 -5.33 11.08 -2.59
C GLN A 250 -5.76 9.96 -1.60
N PRO A 251 -5.79 10.22 -0.29
CA PRO A 251 -5.57 11.52 0.39
C PRO A 251 -4.11 11.87 0.70
N LEU A 252 -3.14 10.95 0.57
CA LEU A 252 -1.73 11.22 0.88
C LEU A 252 -1.19 12.45 0.12
N ALA A 253 -1.51 12.57 -1.16
CA ALA A 253 -1.08 13.70 -1.97
C ALA A 253 -1.56 15.04 -1.39
N ASN A 254 -2.77 15.08 -0.85
CA ASN A 254 -3.31 16.28 -0.20
C ASN A 254 -2.53 16.64 1.07
N GLU A 255 -2.13 15.64 1.86
CA GLU A 255 -1.31 15.85 3.05
C GLU A 255 0.09 16.37 2.69
N TRP A 256 0.66 15.91 1.59
CA TRP A 256 1.96 16.39 1.07
C TRP A 256 1.85 17.78 0.42
N GLY A 257 0.63 18.28 0.16
CA GLY A 257 0.42 19.56 -0.50
C GLY A 257 0.81 19.57 -1.99
N VAL A 258 0.80 18.40 -2.64
CA VAL A 258 1.18 18.23 -4.05
C VAL A 258 0.13 17.39 -4.79
N ARG A 259 0.14 17.47 -6.12
CA ARG A 259 -0.59 16.52 -6.95
C ARG A 259 0.32 15.34 -7.26
N ALA A 260 -0.09 14.13 -6.85
CA ALA A 260 0.74 12.96 -6.98
C ALA A 260 0.01 11.79 -7.67
N MET A 261 0.75 11.09 -8.54
CA MET A 261 0.29 9.86 -9.20
C MET A 261 1.12 8.67 -8.73
N GLY A 262 0.45 7.57 -8.42
CA GLY A 262 1.08 6.30 -8.07
C GLY A 262 1.01 5.33 -9.26
N LEU A 263 2.14 4.76 -9.68
CA LEU A 263 2.15 3.69 -10.67
C LEU A 263 1.76 2.37 -10.00
N ILE A 264 0.72 1.73 -10.53
CA ILE A 264 0.19 0.46 -10.02
C ILE A 264 0.77 -0.72 -10.79
N ASP A 265 0.87 -0.54 -12.11
CA ASP A 265 1.26 -1.61 -13.04
C ASP A 265 2.13 -1.02 -14.15
N PHE A 266 3.22 -1.70 -14.46
CA PHE A 266 4.07 -1.42 -15.59
C PHE A 266 4.43 -2.73 -16.29
N GLN A 267 3.83 -2.96 -17.42
CA GLN A 267 4.07 -4.12 -18.27
C GLN A 267 4.84 -3.70 -19.51
N CYS A 268 5.84 -4.47 -19.87
CA CYS A 268 6.65 -4.27 -21.04
C CYS A 268 7.19 -5.61 -21.50
N ASP A 269 7.18 -5.87 -22.79
CA ASP A 269 7.71 -7.10 -23.36
C ASP A 269 9.25 -7.18 -23.13
N ASP A 270 9.79 -8.40 -22.97
CA ASP A 270 11.21 -8.60 -22.68
C ASP A 270 12.16 -7.95 -23.70
N GLU A 271 11.81 -8.01 -24.99
CA GLU A 271 12.53 -7.36 -26.06
C GLU A 271 12.56 -5.82 -25.88
N ALA A 272 11.44 -5.26 -25.47
CA ALA A 272 11.28 -3.83 -25.24
C ALA A 272 12.11 -3.31 -24.05
N TRP A 273 12.43 -4.15 -23.08
CA TRP A 273 13.34 -3.80 -21.99
C TRP A 273 14.76 -3.62 -22.50
N THR A 274 15.24 -4.51 -23.36
CA THR A 274 16.60 -4.47 -23.92
C THR A 274 16.82 -3.31 -24.86
N ASP A 275 15.81 -2.93 -25.61
CA ASP A 275 15.88 -1.87 -26.63
C ASP A 275 15.62 -0.45 -26.09
N GLY A 276 15.55 -0.30 -24.76
CA GLY A 276 15.32 1.00 -24.12
C GLY A 276 13.91 1.57 -24.30
N LEU A 277 12.97 0.76 -24.80
CA LEU A 277 11.56 1.17 -24.98
C LEU A 277 10.85 1.35 -23.65
N ALA A 278 11.18 0.53 -22.63
CA ALA A 278 10.67 0.68 -21.27
C ALA A 278 11.04 2.06 -20.69
N LEU A 279 12.30 2.48 -20.88
CA LEU A 279 12.78 3.81 -20.48
C LEU A 279 12.00 4.93 -21.21
N TYR A 280 11.83 4.79 -22.52
CA TYR A 280 11.06 5.76 -23.31
C TYR A 280 9.62 5.86 -22.83
N THR A 281 8.95 4.72 -22.61
CA THR A 281 7.55 4.67 -22.18
C THR A 281 7.35 5.39 -20.85
N LEU A 282 8.18 5.07 -19.85
CA LEU A 282 8.05 5.67 -18.52
C LEU A 282 8.44 7.17 -18.58
N ALA A 283 9.51 7.54 -19.28
CA ALA A 283 9.92 8.94 -19.43
C ALA A 283 8.84 9.80 -20.11
N GLU A 284 8.18 9.25 -21.12
CA GLU A 284 7.12 9.96 -21.83
C GLU A 284 5.84 10.06 -20.99
N ALA A 285 5.50 9.02 -20.20
CA ALA A 285 4.41 9.09 -19.23
C ALA A 285 4.68 10.17 -18.17
N LEU A 286 5.90 10.23 -17.60
CA LEU A 286 6.29 11.27 -16.65
C LEU A 286 6.19 12.67 -17.24
N ARG A 287 6.58 12.84 -18.52
CA ARG A 287 6.42 14.11 -19.23
C ARG A 287 4.94 14.51 -19.37
N GLN A 288 4.06 13.56 -19.68
CA GLN A 288 2.61 13.83 -19.77
C GLN A 288 2.00 14.15 -18.41
N PHE A 289 2.43 13.48 -17.33
CA PHE A 289 2.07 13.82 -15.96
C PHE A 289 2.48 15.26 -15.62
N GLN A 290 3.74 15.64 -15.90
CA GLN A 290 4.22 17.00 -15.67
C GLN A 290 3.39 18.03 -16.43
N GLN A 291 3.06 17.79 -17.70
CA GLN A 291 2.22 18.68 -18.51
C GLN A 291 0.80 18.86 -17.97
N ARG A 292 0.31 17.91 -17.19
CA ARG A 292 -0.99 17.98 -16.50
C ARG A 292 -0.90 18.57 -15.08
N GLY A 293 0.26 19.08 -14.71
CA GLY A 293 0.48 19.68 -13.38
C GLY A 293 0.56 18.66 -12.26
N ILE A 294 1.00 17.43 -12.53
CA ILE A 294 1.38 16.47 -11.50
C ILE A 294 2.79 16.84 -11.02
N ASP A 295 2.96 16.91 -9.71
CA ASP A 295 4.21 17.35 -9.09
C ASP A 295 5.10 16.17 -8.69
N LEU A 296 4.49 15.03 -8.36
CA LEU A 296 5.16 13.86 -7.82
C LEU A 296 4.65 12.58 -8.46
N VAL A 297 5.55 11.64 -8.71
CA VAL A 297 5.21 10.28 -9.11
C VAL A 297 5.88 9.29 -8.16
N GLU A 298 5.12 8.28 -7.73
CA GLU A 298 5.59 7.18 -6.90
C GLU A 298 5.45 5.85 -7.64
N ILE A 299 6.43 4.97 -7.46
CA ILE A 299 6.44 3.59 -7.95
C ILE A 299 7.07 2.68 -6.90
N GLN A 300 6.66 1.42 -6.88
CA GLN A 300 7.31 0.39 -6.07
C GLN A 300 7.93 -0.67 -6.96
N THR A 301 9.13 -1.14 -6.58
CA THR A 301 9.77 -2.30 -7.19
C THR A 301 10.00 -3.39 -6.15
N SER A 302 10.07 -4.65 -6.57
CA SER A 302 10.69 -5.67 -5.72
C SER A 302 12.16 -5.31 -5.52
N LYS A 303 12.72 -5.59 -4.34
CA LYS A 303 14.15 -5.40 -4.08
C LYS A 303 15.03 -6.24 -5.01
N ASP A 304 14.51 -7.39 -5.45
CA ASP A 304 15.19 -8.31 -6.35
C ASP A 304 15.01 -7.96 -7.84
N ASP A 305 14.14 -6.99 -8.14
CA ASP A 305 13.95 -6.51 -9.52
C ASP A 305 15.05 -5.51 -9.91
N ASN A 306 16.16 -6.04 -10.37
CA ASN A 306 17.29 -5.22 -10.83
C ASN A 306 16.95 -4.38 -12.08
N ARG A 307 16.07 -4.87 -12.96
CA ARG A 307 15.67 -4.14 -14.19
C ARG A 307 14.82 -2.93 -13.82
N GLY A 308 13.77 -3.12 -13.04
CA GLY A 308 12.90 -2.04 -12.56
C GLY A 308 13.67 -1.01 -11.73
N THR A 309 14.53 -1.47 -10.81
CA THR A 309 15.38 -0.60 -9.99
C THR A 309 16.34 0.25 -10.87
N SER A 310 16.98 -0.35 -11.87
CA SER A 310 17.85 0.38 -12.80
C SER A 310 17.08 1.43 -13.61
N LEU A 311 15.88 1.05 -14.09
CA LEU A 311 15.00 1.93 -14.84
C LEU A 311 14.61 3.16 -14.02
N VAL A 312 14.09 2.99 -12.81
CA VAL A 312 13.63 4.11 -11.98
C VAL A 312 14.79 5.01 -11.56
N ARG A 313 15.96 4.46 -11.23
CA ARG A 313 17.16 5.23 -10.92
C ARG A 313 17.62 6.07 -12.13
N SER A 314 17.60 5.50 -13.34
CA SER A 314 18.00 6.23 -14.57
C SER A 314 17.09 7.42 -14.87
N LEU A 315 15.84 7.38 -14.42
CA LEU A 315 14.89 8.49 -14.50
C LEU A 315 14.94 9.42 -13.28
N GLY A 316 15.90 9.21 -12.37
CA GLY A 316 16.16 10.06 -11.21
C GLY A 316 15.10 9.94 -10.10
N PHE A 317 14.47 8.79 -9.96
CA PHE A 317 13.72 8.47 -8.75
C PHE A 317 14.66 8.29 -7.57
N THR A 318 14.21 8.69 -6.40
CA THR A 318 14.91 8.50 -5.12
C THR A 318 14.16 7.50 -4.26
N GLU A 319 14.90 6.67 -3.56
CA GLU A 319 14.35 5.76 -2.58
C GLU A 319 13.82 6.55 -1.37
N VAL A 320 12.59 6.26 -0.94
CA VAL A 320 11.95 6.91 0.20
C VAL A 320 11.65 5.95 1.33
N ALA A 321 11.51 4.66 1.06
CA ALA A 321 11.35 3.62 2.06
C ALA A 321 11.70 2.24 1.51
N THR A 322 12.14 1.35 2.40
CA THR A 322 12.19 -0.10 2.18
C THR A 322 11.16 -0.77 3.07
N THR A 323 10.51 -1.82 2.55
CA THR A 323 9.43 -2.50 3.23
C THR A 323 9.59 -4.02 3.13
N SER A 324 9.00 -4.75 4.08
CA SER A 324 9.02 -6.21 4.11
C SER A 324 7.62 -6.77 3.95
N LEU A 325 7.53 -7.84 3.18
CA LEU A 325 6.33 -8.65 3.05
C LEU A 325 6.54 -9.92 3.89
N LEU A 326 5.75 -10.10 4.95
CA LEU A 326 5.86 -11.26 5.81
C LEU A 326 4.74 -12.25 5.53
N GLU A 327 5.04 -13.54 5.64
CA GLU A 327 4.09 -14.62 5.39
C GLU A 327 4.30 -15.81 6.31
N ARG A 328 3.25 -16.61 6.46
CA ARG A 328 3.29 -17.92 7.11
C ARG A 328 2.19 -18.84 6.59
N PRO A 329 2.30 -20.19 6.72
CA PRO A 329 1.15 -21.08 6.64
C PRO A 329 0.10 -20.73 7.69
N ALA A 330 -1.19 -20.94 7.40
CA ALA A 330 -2.27 -20.64 8.34
C ALA A 330 -2.37 -21.67 9.48
N ALA A 331 -1.88 -22.88 9.28
CA ALA A 331 -1.92 -23.98 10.25
C ALA A 331 -0.53 -24.54 10.49
#